data_84a8f9ba4419fa3e5d8806bed99d1cb8
#
_entry.id   84a8f9ba4419fa3e5d8806bed99d1cb8
#
_cell.length_a   1.000
_cell.length_b   1.000
_cell.length_c   1.000
_cell.angle_alpha   90.00
_cell.angle_beta   90.00
_cell.angle_gamma   90.00
#
_symmetry.space_group_name_H-M   'P 1'
#
loop_
_entity.id
_entity.type
_entity.pdbx_description
1 polymer ?
#
loop_
_entity_poly.entity_id
_entity_poly.type
_entity_poly.pdbx_seq_one_letter_code
_entity_poly.pdbx_strand_id
1 'polypeptide(L)'
;AKAVEMGKSKIVGGLTQEALDEGTSATEVLNAMIDAMAVVGEKFKNNEIFVPEMLVAARAMKKGVEVLKPHLASGAAGQAGKVIIGTVAGDLHDIGKNLVAMMIESAGFEVIDLGVDVPTEKFLEALKSNPDTKIVALSALLTTTMPAMKATVEALNGLENRGSIKVMVGGAPITQAFAERSEEHTSELQSPKDLVCR
;
A
#
# COMPACT_ATOMS: atom_id res chain seq x y z
N ALA A 1 -8.19 6.43 -17.74
CA ALA A 1 -7.11 7.22 -17.14
C ALA A 1 -7.64 8.55 -16.57
N LYS A 2 -7.97 9.55 -17.36
CA LYS A 2 -8.30 10.93 -16.92
C LYS A 2 -9.42 11.02 -15.88
N ALA A 3 -10.43 10.14 -15.94
CA ALA A 3 -11.50 10.09 -14.96
C ALA A 3 -11.02 9.61 -13.57
N VAL A 4 -9.97 8.78 -13.53
CA VAL A 4 -9.29 8.35 -12.28
C VAL A 4 -8.50 9.53 -11.70
N GLU A 5 -7.66 10.20 -12.49
CA GLU A 5 -6.92 11.39 -12.03
C GLU A 5 -7.84 12.46 -11.42
N MET A 6 -8.98 12.69 -12.06
CA MET A 6 -9.97 13.68 -11.60
C MET A 6 -10.89 13.16 -10.47
N GLY A 7 -10.68 11.93 -9.99
CA GLY A 7 -11.46 11.32 -8.94
C GLY A 7 -12.95 11.11 -9.24
N LYS A 8 -13.32 10.98 -10.50
CA LYS A 8 -14.71 10.85 -10.95
C LYS A 8 -15.26 9.44 -10.75
N SER A 9 -15.31 8.97 -9.51
CA SER A 9 -15.70 7.60 -9.15
C SER A 9 -17.07 7.15 -9.68
N LYS A 10 -18.02 8.11 -9.88
CA LYS A 10 -19.37 7.80 -10.40
C LYS A 10 -19.38 7.35 -11.85
N ILE A 11 -18.41 7.76 -12.66
CA ILE A 11 -18.40 7.45 -14.09
C ILE A 11 -17.30 6.44 -14.47
N VAL A 12 -16.27 6.26 -13.62
CA VAL A 12 -15.15 5.36 -13.95
C VAL A 12 -15.63 3.93 -14.23
N GLY A 13 -16.57 3.41 -13.43
CA GLY A 13 -17.11 2.07 -13.65
C GLY A 13 -17.75 1.92 -15.05
N GLY A 14 -18.58 2.89 -15.45
CA GLY A 14 -19.20 2.90 -16.78
C GLY A 14 -18.16 2.99 -17.92
N LEU A 15 -17.20 3.91 -17.80
CA LEU A 15 -16.12 4.05 -18.79
C LEU A 15 -15.22 2.81 -18.86
N THR A 16 -15.04 2.11 -17.75
CA THR A 16 -14.30 0.84 -17.72
C THR A 16 -15.05 -0.26 -18.46
N GLN A 17 -16.36 -0.36 -18.24
CA GLN A 17 -17.21 -1.32 -18.96
C GLN A 17 -17.25 -1.01 -20.46
N GLU A 18 -17.43 0.26 -20.83
CA GLU A 18 -17.41 0.70 -22.22
C GLU A 18 -16.11 0.31 -22.94
N ALA A 19 -14.95 0.52 -22.30
CA ALA A 19 -13.66 0.11 -22.86
C ALA A 19 -13.55 -1.41 -23.06
N LEU A 20 -14.09 -2.21 -22.15
CA LEU A 20 -14.16 -3.67 -22.30
C LEU A 20 -15.07 -4.08 -23.45
N ASP A 21 -16.24 -3.44 -23.58
CA ASP A 21 -17.22 -3.70 -24.65
C ASP A 21 -16.68 -3.31 -26.03
N GLU A 22 -15.80 -2.30 -26.10
CA GLU A 22 -15.05 -1.91 -27.31
C GLU A 22 -13.87 -2.86 -27.63
N GLY A 23 -13.62 -3.87 -26.80
CA GLY A 23 -12.60 -4.89 -27.02
C GLY A 23 -11.22 -4.57 -26.46
N THR A 24 -11.08 -3.50 -25.64
CA THR A 24 -9.83 -3.24 -24.92
C THR A 24 -9.64 -4.30 -23.84
N SER A 25 -8.46 -4.89 -23.73
CA SER A 25 -8.20 -5.92 -22.72
C SER A 25 -8.26 -5.35 -21.30
N ALA A 26 -8.77 -6.15 -20.35
CA ALA A 26 -8.85 -5.75 -18.95
C ALA A 26 -7.48 -5.34 -18.37
N THR A 27 -6.41 -5.98 -18.85
CA THR A 27 -5.04 -5.64 -18.44
C THR A 27 -4.60 -4.26 -18.94
N GLU A 28 -4.92 -3.92 -20.18
CA GLU A 28 -4.61 -2.58 -20.73
C GLU A 28 -5.37 -1.49 -20.00
N VAL A 29 -6.66 -1.72 -19.71
CA VAL A 29 -7.47 -0.75 -18.93
C VAL A 29 -6.89 -0.59 -17.52
N LEU A 30 -6.50 -1.68 -16.87
CA LEU A 30 -5.87 -1.65 -15.54
C LEU A 30 -4.56 -0.85 -15.57
N ASN A 31 -3.68 -1.12 -16.54
CA ASN A 31 -2.42 -0.39 -16.68
C ASN A 31 -2.65 1.11 -16.89
N ALA A 32 -3.59 1.49 -17.75
CA ALA A 32 -3.93 2.90 -17.95
C ALA A 32 -4.47 3.59 -16.68
N MET A 33 -5.12 2.84 -15.80
CA MET A 33 -5.57 3.34 -14.51
C MET A 33 -4.42 3.44 -13.49
N ILE A 34 -3.47 2.50 -13.50
CA ILE A 34 -2.25 2.54 -12.69
C ILE A 34 -1.40 3.75 -13.08
N ASP A 35 -1.20 4.00 -14.38
CA ASP A 35 -0.48 5.17 -14.89
C ASP A 35 -1.15 6.48 -14.44
N ALA A 36 -2.48 6.53 -14.45
CA ALA A 36 -3.23 7.68 -13.93
C ALA A 36 -2.97 7.91 -12.43
N MET A 37 -2.89 6.86 -11.63
CA MET A 37 -2.55 6.97 -10.21
C MET A 37 -1.09 7.36 -9.99
N ALA A 38 -0.16 6.97 -10.86
CA ALA A 38 1.23 7.45 -10.81
C ALA A 38 1.30 8.97 -11.00
N VAL A 39 0.51 9.52 -11.95
CA VAL A 39 0.39 10.99 -12.14
C VAL A 39 -0.16 11.67 -10.87
N VAL A 40 -1.19 11.07 -10.25
CA VAL A 40 -1.75 11.57 -8.97
C VAL A 40 -0.68 11.55 -7.87
N GLY A 41 0.10 10.48 -7.78
CA GLY A 41 1.22 10.35 -6.83
C GLY A 41 2.29 11.43 -7.02
N GLU A 42 2.70 11.71 -8.27
CA GLU A 42 3.65 12.78 -8.55
C GLU A 42 3.10 14.17 -8.17
N LYS A 43 1.84 14.46 -8.47
CA LYS A 43 1.20 15.72 -8.06
C LYS A 43 1.17 15.85 -6.53
N PHE A 44 0.87 14.77 -5.82
CA PHE A 44 0.90 14.76 -4.36
C PHE A 44 2.32 15.01 -3.81
N LYS A 45 3.31 14.34 -4.37
CA LYS A 45 4.72 14.53 -4.04
C LYS A 45 5.18 15.98 -4.21
N ASN A 46 4.72 16.63 -5.27
CA ASN A 46 5.04 18.01 -5.58
C ASN A 46 4.18 19.03 -4.80
N ASN A 47 3.30 18.58 -3.88
CA ASN A 47 2.34 19.41 -3.15
C ASN A 47 1.35 20.17 -4.05
N GLU A 48 1.06 19.66 -5.25
CA GLU A 48 0.07 20.20 -6.16
C GLU A 48 -1.35 19.77 -5.79
N ILE A 49 -1.47 18.63 -5.12
CA ILE A 49 -2.71 18.10 -4.53
C ILE A 49 -2.45 17.62 -3.11
N PHE A 50 -3.51 17.47 -2.33
CA PHE A 50 -3.47 17.04 -0.94
C PHE A 50 -4.18 15.70 -0.74
N VAL A 51 -4.16 15.18 0.50
CA VAL A 51 -4.76 13.89 0.85
C VAL A 51 -6.20 13.73 0.37
N PRO A 52 -7.12 14.71 0.50
CA PRO A 52 -8.50 14.57 0.03
C PRO A 52 -8.60 14.26 -1.47
N GLU A 53 -7.84 14.96 -2.31
CA GLU A 53 -7.84 14.76 -3.77
C GLU A 53 -7.28 13.37 -4.14
N MET A 54 -6.21 12.96 -3.46
CA MET A 54 -5.65 11.61 -3.65
C MET A 54 -6.65 10.52 -3.28
N LEU A 55 -7.38 10.67 -2.16
CA LEU A 55 -8.42 9.71 -1.74
C LEU A 55 -9.59 9.63 -2.73
N VAL A 56 -9.95 10.74 -3.35
CA VAL A 56 -11.01 10.76 -4.37
C VAL A 56 -10.54 10.01 -5.63
N ALA A 57 -9.29 10.19 -6.04
CA ALA A 57 -8.69 9.44 -7.14
C ALA A 57 -8.58 7.94 -6.82
N ALA A 58 -8.10 7.58 -5.62
CA ALA A 58 -8.03 6.20 -5.15
C ALA A 58 -9.41 5.50 -5.15
N ARG A 59 -10.46 6.21 -4.71
CA ARG A 59 -11.84 5.70 -4.77
C ARG A 59 -12.31 5.48 -6.20
N ALA A 60 -11.94 6.37 -7.12
CA ALA A 60 -12.25 6.22 -8.54
C ALA A 60 -11.52 4.99 -9.13
N MET A 61 -10.23 4.81 -8.82
CA MET A 61 -9.46 3.62 -9.18
C MET A 61 -10.15 2.33 -8.70
N LYS A 62 -10.52 2.26 -7.41
CA LYS A 62 -11.18 1.10 -6.82
C LYS A 62 -12.47 0.73 -7.57
N LYS A 63 -13.28 1.72 -7.95
CA LYS A 63 -14.51 1.50 -8.73
C LYS A 63 -14.24 0.91 -10.11
N GLY A 64 -13.21 1.36 -10.80
CA GLY A 64 -12.82 0.77 -12.08
C GLY A 64 -12.30 -0.66 -11.92
N VAL A 65 -11.45 -0.92 -10.94
CA VAL A 65 -10.92 -2.27 -10.64
C VAL A 65 -12.03 -3.25 -10.28
N GLU A 66 -13.08 -2.83 -9.57
CA GLU A 66 -14.25 -3.67 -9.27
C GLU A 66 -14.90 -4.22 -10.56
N VAL A 67 -14.98 -3.41 -11.62
CA VAL A 67 -15.51 -3.82 -12.93
C VAL A 67 -14.54 -4.76 -13.67
N LEU A 68 -13.24 -4.54 -13.54
CA LEU A 68 -12.21 -5.35 -14.19
C LEU A 68 -12.04 -6.74 -13.56
N LYS A 69 -12.30 -6.89 -12.26
CA LYS A 69 -12.05 -8.14 -11.51
C LYS A 69 -12.56 -9.42 -12.22
N PRO A 70 -13.78 -9.47 -12.76
CA PRO A 70 -14.27 -10.69 -13.44
C PRO A 70 -13.53 -11.00 -14.75
N HIS A 71 -12.89 -10.01 -15.35
CA HIS A 71 -12.22 -10.09 -16.65
C HIS A 71 -10.70 -10.29 -16.52
N LEU A 72 -10.16 -10.15 -15.32
CA LEU A 72 -8.75 -10.41 -15.02
C LEU A 72 -8.59 -11.88 -14.65
N ALA A 73 -7.63 -12.56 -15.26
CA ALA A 73 -7.26 -13.91 -14.85
C ALA A 73 -6.87 -13.91 -13.37
N SER A 74 -7.11 -15.03 -12.67
CA SER A 74 -6.80 -15.17 -11.25
C SER A 74 -5.34 -14.79 -11.00
N GLY A 75 -5.09 -13.71 -10.28
CA GLY A 75 -3.76 -13.16 -10.00
C GLY A 75 -3.41 -11.85 -10.72
N ALA A 76 -4.13 -11.46 -11.77
CA ALA A 76 -3.83 -10.21 -12.49
C ALA A 76 -4.30 -8.94 -11.75
N ALA A 77 -5.25 -9.06 -10.82
CA ALA A 77 -5.71 -7.94 -10.00
C ALA A 77 -4.69 -7.48 -8.93
N GLY A 78 -3.62 -8.26 -8.71
CA GLY A 78 -2.53 -7.95 -7.81
C GLY A 78 -1.17 -7.97 -8.52
N GLN A 79 -1.07 -7.42 -9.74
CA GLN A 79 0.17 -7.44 -10.52
C GLN A 79 1.36 -6.76 -9.83
N ALA A 80 1.12 -5.77 -8.97
CA ALA A 80 2.16 -5.10 -8.21
C ALA A 80 2.70 -5.95 -7.04
N GLY A 81 1.97 -6.98 -6.61
CA GLY A 81 2.31 -7.87 -5.50
C GLY A 81 1.38 -7.72 -4.30
N LYS A 82 1.71 -8.44 -3.21
CA LYS A 82 0.96 -8.37 -1.95
C LYS A 82 1.68 -7.50 -0.91
N VAL A 83 0.89 -6.82 -0.11
CA VAL A 83 1.34 -6.01 1.03
C VAL A 83 0.60 -6.46 2.28
N ILE A 84 1.33 -6.81 3.32
CA ILE A 84 0.77 -7.04 4.65
C ILE A 84 0.91 -5.74 5.43
N ILE A 85 -0.17 -5.26 6.05
CA ILE A 85 -0.15 -4.05 6.87
C ILE A 85 -0.83 -4.30 8.21
N GLY A 86 -0.30 -3.69 9.27
CA GLY A 86 -0.89 -3.76 10.60
C GLY A 86 -0.35 -2.71 11.54
N THR A 87 -1.11 -2.39 12.59
CA THR A 87 -0.65 -1.58 13.70
C THR A 87 -0.07 -2.52 14.77
N VAL A 88 1.14 -2.23 15.22
CA VAL A 88 1.91 -3.11 16.11
C VAL A 88 1.23 -3.33 17.47
N ALA A 89 1.67 -4.36 18.20
CA ALA A 89 1.14 -4.72 19.51
C ALA A 89 1.12 -3.52 20.49
N GLY A 90 0.04 -3.40 21.22
CA GLY A 90 -0.21 -2.34 22.21
C GLY A 90 -0.70 -1.02 21.59
N ASP A 91 -0.85 -0.94 20.27
CA ASP A 91 -1.31 0.27 19.58
C ASP A 91 -2.67 0.01 18.89
N LEU A 92 -3.65 0.87 19.16
CA LEU A 92 -5.02 0.75 18.63
C LEU A 92 -5.32 1.80 17.53
N HIS A 93 -4.34 2.60 17.14
CA HIS A 93 -4.55 3.65 16.15
C HIS A 93 -4.50 3.08 14.72
N ASP A 94 -5.55 3.34 13.96
CA ASP A 94 -5.72 2.77 12.62
C ASP A 94 -5.95 3.81 11.51
N ILE A 95 -6.30 5.05 11.83
CA ILE A 95 -6.69 6.06 10.83
C ILE A 95 -5.57 6.26 9.80
N GLY A 96 -4.33 6.49 10.25
CA GLY A 96 -3.18 6.66 9.36
C GLY A 96 -2.86 5.38 8.57
N LYS A 97 -2.91 4.23 9.25
CA LYS A 97 -2.71 2.91 8.63
C LYS A 97 -3.73 2.65 7.52
N ASN A 98 -5.01 2.89 7.79
CA ASN A 98 -6.09 2.67 6.81
C ASN A 98 -5.95 3.60 5.60
N LEU A 99 -5.49 4.84 5.82
CA LEU A 99 -5.20 5.77 4.75
C LEU A 99 -4.09 5.25 3.83
N VAL A 100 -2.98 4.79 4.41
CA VAL A 100 -1.85 4.21 3.67
C VAL A 100 -2.27 2.93 2.96
N ALA A 101 -3.03 2.04 3.61
CA ALA A 101 -3.57 0.83 3.00
C ALA A 101 -4.39 1.15 1.74
N MET A 102 -5.28 2.13 1.81
CA MET A 102 -6.10 2.57 0.67
C MET A 102 -5.24 3.14 -0.48
N MET A 103 -4.16 3.85 -0.15
CA MET A 103 -3.23 4.38 -1.17
C MET A 103 -2.46 3.25 -1.85
N ILE A 104 -2.00 2.25 -1.09
CA ILE A 104 -1.31 1.07 -1.61
C ILE A 104 -2.25 0.24 -2.49
N GLU A 105 -3.50 0.01 -2.06
CA GLU A 105 -4.53 -0.65 -2.88
C GLU A 105 -4.76 0.09 -4.21
N SER A 106 -4.79 1.44 -4.16
CA SER A 106 -5.00 2.25 -5.37
C SER A 106 -3.81 2.22 -6.33
N ALA A 107 -2.63 1.84 -5.87
CA ALA A 107 -1.45 1.60 -6.70
C ALA A 107 -1.41 0.18 -7.30
N GLY A 108 -2.46 -0.62 -7.11
CA GLY A 108 -2.60 -1.95 -7.71
C GLY A 108 -2.02 -3.09 -6.89
N PHE A 109 -1.68 -2.88 -5.62
CA PHE A 109 -1.28 -3.95 -4.71
C PHE A 109 -2.50 -4.62 -4.05
N GLU A 110 -2.38 -5.90 -3.76
CA GLU A 110 -3.29 -6.60 -2.87
C GLU A 110 -2.87 -6.34 -1.42
N VAL A 111 -3.75 -5.74 -0.62
CA VAL A 111 -3.47 -5.41 0.79
C VAL A 111 -4.13 -6.41 1.72
N ILE A 112 -3.33 -7.02 2.58
CA ILE A 112 -3.75 -7.89 3.68
C ILE A 112 -3.62 -7.07 4.97
N ASP A 113 -4.73 -6.52 5.44
CA ASP A 113 -4.79 -5.72 6.66
C ASP A 113 -5.01 -6.62 7.88
N LEU A 114 -4.03 -6.65 8.77
CA LEU A 114 -4.07 -7.43 10.01
C LEU A 114 -4.82 -6.72 11.15
N GLY A 115 -5.19 -5.45 10.95
CA GLY A 115 -5.87 -4.64 11.95
C GLY A 115 -4.92 -3.90 12.89
N VAL A 116 -5.32 -3.80 14.14
CA VAL A 116 -4.60 -3.10 15.23
C VAL A 116 -4.18 -4.08 16.31
N ASP A 117 -3.28 -3.66 17.20
CA ASP A 117 -2.76 -4.50 18.30
C ASP A 117 -2.24 -5.86 17.79
N VAL A 118 -1.45 -5.81 16.72
CA VAL A 118 -1.00 -7.02 16.02
C VAL A 118 0.34 -7.48 16.61
N PRO A 119 0.40 -8.65 17.24
CA PRO A 119 1.65 -9.20 17.75
C PRO A 119 2.57 -9.63 16.60
N THR A 120 3.88 -9.67 16.86
CA THR A 120 4.93 -10.04 15.88
C THR A 120 4.63 -11.38 15.21
N GLU A 121 4.20 -12.37 15.97
CA GLU A 121 3.91 -13.72 15.48
C GLU A 121 2.86 -13.72 14.37
N LYS A 122 1.87 -12.83 14.48
CA LYS A 122 0.78 -12.72 13.50
C LYS A 122 1.28 -12.15 12.16
N PHE A 123 2.24 -11.24 12.18
CA PHE A 123 2.91 -10.79 10.96
C PHE A 123 3.69 -11.93 10.30
N LEU A 124 4.40 -12.72 11.09
CA LEU A 124 5.17 -13.87 10.59
C LEU A 124 4.26 -14.99 10.03
N GLU A 125 3.11 -15.25 10.68
CA GLU A 125 2.10 -16.20 10.19
C GLU A 125 1.46 -15.73 8.88
N ALA A 126 1.12 -14.44 8.80
CA ALA A 126 0.57 -13.85 7.58
C ALA A 126 1.55 -13.97 6.40
N LEU A 127 2.85 -13.75 6.64
CA LEU A 127 3.90 -13.94 5.64
C LEU A 127 4.04 -15.40 5.19
N LYS A 128 4.00 -16.35 6.13
CA LYS A 128 4.03 -17.79 5.79
C LYS A 128 2.83 -18.19 4.94
N SER A 129 1.67 -17.62 5.22
CA SER A 129 0.44 -17.89 4.47
C SER A 129 0.40 -17.18 3.10
N ASN A 130 1.23 -16.17 2.90
CA ASN A 130 1.29 -15.36 1.69
C ASN A 130 2.74 -15.19 1.22
N PRO A 131 3.35 -16.25 0.65
CA PRO A 131 4.78 -16.25 0.30
C PRO A 131 5.14 -15.29 -0.85
N ASP A 132 4.16 -14.80 -1.58
CA ASP A 132 4.28 -13.81 -2.65
C ASP A 132 4.23 -12.34 -2.15
N THR A 133 4.18 -12.13 -0.83
CA THR A 133 4.24 -10.81 -0.22
C THR A 133 5.54 -10.08 -0.56
N LYS A 134 5.42 -8.83 -0.99
CA LYS A 134 6.56 -7.96 -1.35
C LYS A 134 6.89 -6.95 -0.26
N ILE A 135 5.89 -6.53 0.50
CA ILE A 135 6.03 -5.45 1.48
C ILE A 135 5.31 -5.85 2.77
N VAL A 136 5.95 -5.58 3.92
CA VAL A 136 5.31 -5.60 5.24
C VAL A 136 5.34 -4.17 5.79
N ALA A 137 4.16 -3.62 6.06
CA ALA A 137 4.00 -2.26 6.55
C ALA A 137 3.56 -2.28 8.03
N LEU A 138 4.32 -1.60 8.87
CA LEU A 138 4.10 -1.52 10.32
C LEU A 138 3.72 -0.09 10.69
N SER A 139 2.64 0.07 11.47
CA SER A 139 2.18 1.37 11.98
C SER A 139 2.28 1.43 13.49
N ALA A 140 2.73 2.58 14.03
CA ALA A 140 2.67 2.90 15.45
C ALA A 140 2.47 4.40 15.65
N LEU A 141 1.60 4.80 16.57
CA LEU A 141 1.36 6.21 16.88
C LEU A 141 2.00 6.62 18.22
N LEU A 142 2.21 5.68 19.12
CA LEU A 142 2.71 5.95 20.46
C LEU A 142 4.22 5.67 20.56
N THR A 143 4.94 6.52 21.27
CA THR A 143 6.37 6.25 21.58
C THR A 143 6.55 4.99 22.42
N THR A 144 5.53 4.63 23.21
CA THR A 144 5.51 3.40 24.04
C THR A 144 5.35 2.12 23.22
N THR A 145 4.87 2.20 21.98
CA THR A 145 4.70 1.05 21.07
C THR A 145 5.83 0.91 20.04
N MET A 146 6.75 1.87 19.99
CA MET A 146 7.95 1.76 19.15
C MET A 146 8.84 0.54 19.47
N PRO A 147 9.00 0.08 20.73
CA PRO A 147 9.71 -1.16 21.02
C PRO A 147 9.06 -2.40 20.37
N ALA A 148 7.72 -2.48 20.32
CA ALA A 148 7.02 -3.55 19.65
C ALA A 148 7.25 -3.51 18.13
N MET A 149 7.26 -2.32 17.53
CA MET A 149 7.63 -2.16 16.11
C MET A 149 9.05 -2.63 15.85
N LYS A 150 10.02 -2.23 16.68
CA LYS A 150 11.42 -2.65 16.57
C LYS A 150 11.54 -4.18 16.67
N ALA A 151 10.91 -4.81 17.66
CA ALA A 151 10.93 -6.26 17.82
C ALA A 151 10.34 -6.98 16.59
N THR A 152 9.28 -6.45 15.99
CA THR A 152 8.70 -7.00 14.76
C THR A 152 9.67 -6.87 13.58
N VAL A 153 10.34 -5.72 13.42
CA VAL A 153 11.36 -5.55 12.36
C VAL A 153 12.53 -6.51 12.56
N GLU A 154 13.03 -6.66 13.79
CA GLU A 154 14.10 -7.61 14.11
C GLU A 154 13.71 -9.06 13.78
N ALA A 155 12.49 -9.47 14.11
CA ALA A 155 11.97 -10.79 13.76
C ALA A 155 11.85 -10.99 12.23
N LEU A 156 11.42 -9.97 11.50
CA LEU A 156 11.37 -9.98 10.04
C LEU A 156 12.78 -10.07 9.43
N ASN A 157 13.75 -9.37 10.01
CA ASN A 157 15.15 -9.41 9.56
C ASN A 157 15.80 -10.79 9.76
N GLY A 158 15.32 -11.58 10.71
CA GLY A 158 15.77 -12.96 10.94
C GLY A 158 15.22 -14.01 9.96
N LEU A 159 14.36 -13.62 9.02
CA LEU A 159 13.79 -14.55 8.05
C LEU A 159 14.79 -14.92 6.94
N GLU A 160 14.82 -16.18 6.52
CA GLU A 160 15.68 -16.66 5.42
C GLU A 160 15.39 -15.93 4.09
N ASN A 161 14.14 -15.56 3.84
CA ASN A 161 13.70 -14.84 2.64
C ASN A 161 13.68 -13.31 2.79
N ARG A 162 14.35 -12.76 3.81
CA ARG A 162 14.34 -11.32 4.12
C ARG A 162 14.65 -10.43 2.91
N GLY A 163 15.60 -10.84 2.06
CA GLY A 163 16.00 -10.09 0.87
C GLY A 163 14.92 -9.89 -0.19
N SER A 164 13.83 -10.66 -0.14
CA SER A 164 12.69 -10.56 -1.07
C SER A 164 11.55 -9.68 -0.55
N ILE A 165 11.62 -9.24 0.71
CA ILE A 165 10.56 -8.51 1.41
C ILE A 165 11.08 -7.13 1.80
N LYS A 166 10.34 -6.07 1.43
CA LYS A 166 10.59 -4.72 1.93
C LYS A 166 9.77 -4.47 3.19
N VAL A 167 10.37 -3.81 4.18
CA VAL A 167 9.67 -3.40 5.39
C VAL A 167 9.46 -1.89 5.34
N MET A 168 8.21 -1.47 5.54
CA MET A 168 7.83 -0.07 5.70
C MET A 168 7.46 0.17 7.16
N VAL A 169 7.93 1.25 7.74
CA VAL A 169 7.53 1.69 9.09
C VAL A 169 6.94 3.09 9.00
N GLY A 170 5.89 3.34 9.75
CA GLY A 170 5.22 4.65 9.73
C GLY A 170 4.45 4.95 11.01
N GLY A 171 4.13 6.23 11.17
CA GLY A 171 3.42 6.79 12.30
C GLY A 171 4.08 8.05 12.84
N ALA A 172 3.35 8.86 13.62
CA ALA A 172 3.81 10.18 14.05
C ALA A 172 5.17 10.19 14.80
N PRO A 173 5.52 9.21 15.66
CA PRO A 173 6.79 9.20 16.36
C PRO A 173 7.94 8.65 15.51
N ILE A 174 7.68 8.15 14.31
CA ILE A 174 8.69 7.52 13.46
C ILE A 174 9.52 8.61 12.78
N THR A 175 10.81 8.65 13.10
CA THR A 175 11.78 9.53 12.46
C THR A 175 12.63 8.74 11.48
N GLN A 176 13.28 9.44 10.54
CA GLN A 176 14.23 8.82 9.62
C GLN A 176 15.33 8.06 10.39
N ALA A 177 15.89 8.67 11.43
CA ALA A 177 16.89 8.04 12.27
C ALA A 177 16.41 6.78 13.01
N PHE A 178 15.11 6.67 13.30
CA PHE A 178 14.52 5.45 13.83
C PHE A 178 14.39 4.38 12.74
N ALA A 179 13.89 4.75 11.57
CA ALA A 179 13.76 3.83 10.43
C ALA A 179 15.13 3.25 10.04
N GLU A 180 16.15 4.10 9.87
CA GLU A 180 17.52 3.69 9.52
C GLU A 180 18.14 2.75 10.57
N ARG A 181 17.97 3.03 11.87
CA ARG A 181 18.43 2.14 12.94
C ARG A 181 17.70 0.81 13.00
N SER A 182 16.45 0.78 12.54
CA SER A 182 15.68 -0.46 12.45
C SER A 182 16.06 -1.26 11.20
N GLU A 183 16.68 -0.60 10.23
CA GLU A 183 17.07 -1.14 8.93
C GLU A 183 18.56 -1.51 8.84
N GLU A 184 19.35 -1.49 9.91
CA GLU A 184 20.82 -1.66 9.86
C GLU A 184 21.32 -2.85 9.00
N HIS A 185 20.43 -3.52 8.28
CA HIS A 185 20.73 -4.59 7.32
C HIS A 185 19.93 -4.57 6.01
N THR A 186 19.31 -3.44 5.60
CA THR A 186 18.61 -3.41 4.30
C THR A 186 18.79 -2.10 3.55
N SER A 187 19.41 -2.26 2.37
CA SER A 187 19.62 -1.30 1.31
C SER A 187 18.49 -0.30 1.04
N GLU A 188 18.87 0.96 0.99
CA GLU A 188 18.35 2.11 0.23
C GLU A 188 16.90 2.05 -0.25
N LEU A 189 16.03 2.74 0.47
CA LEU A 189 14.92 3.47 -0.12
C LEU A 189 15.28 4.95 -0.09
N GLN A 190 15.77 5.45 -1.22
CA GLN A 190 15.97 6.87 -1.42
C GLN A 190 14.63 7.55 -1.64
N SER A 191 14.34 8.44 -0.84
CA SER A 191 13.90 9.81 -0.92
C SER A 191 12.98 10.21 0.22
N PRO A 192 13.32 11.27 0.89
CA PRO A 192 12.83 11.58 2.24
C PRO A 192 11.69 12.56 2.32
N LYS A 193 11.17 12.98 1.22
CA LYS A 193 10.02 13.89 1.17
C LYS A 193 8.73 13.16 0.83
N ASP A 194 8.84 11.88 0.58
CA ASP A 194 7.80 11.07 0.01
C ASP A 194 7.19 10.20 1.07
N LEU A 195 6.01 10.54 1.42
CA LEU A 195 5.20 9.89 2.44
C LEU A 195 6.00 9.53 3.69
N VAL A 196 5.53 9.97 4.78
CA VAL A 196 5.94 9.57 6.12
C VAL A 196 5.67 8.07 6.32
N CYS A 197 6.15 7.28 5.39
CA CYS A 197 6.25 5.85 5.42
C CYS A 197 7.67 5.54 4.98
N ARG A 198 8.51 5.51 5.95
CA ARG A 198 9.80 4.87 5.86
C ARG A 198 9.83 3.75 6.84
#